data_73dd566e7fb3fb85aeec81da09991021
#
_entry.id   73dd566e7fb3fb85aeec81da09991021
#
_cell.length_a   1.000
_cell.length_b   1.000
_cell.length_c   1.000
_cell.angle_alpha   90.00
_cell.angle_beta   90.00
_cell.angle_gamma   90.00
#
_symmetry.space_group_name_H-M   'P 1'
#
loop_
_entity.id
_entity.type
_entity.pdbx_description
1 polymer ?
#
loop_
_entity_poly.entity_id
_entity_poly.type
_entity_poly.pdbx_seq_one_letter_code
_entity_poly.pdbx_strand_id
1 'polypeptide(L)'
;MKSLLNQFDADDVFDSDYSSIYMSRNRKKSWNEQSFTIQASGRQAPQHPAGEPMIKVGPDHWEFSGDFNRRLSVRDTARIQTFPDWYDFSDGEDDRVKVVSKNHRLNEQYKQIGNAVPVYLAEKIGRPIISFLLVHPELLD
;
A
#
# COMPACT_ATOMS: atom_id res chain seq x y z
N MET A 1 0.13 14.72 -19.75
CA MET A 1 -0.43 13.95 -18.64
C MET A 1 -0.17 12.45 -18.77
N LYS A 2 -0.23 11.84 -19.97
CA LYS A 2 0.12 10.41 -20.19
C LYS A 2 1.58 10.03 -19.85
N SER A 3 2.54 10.96 -19.92
CA SER A 3 3.96 10.66 -19.69
C SER A 3 4.34 10.45 -18.22
N LEU A 4 3.57 10.98 -17.26
CA LEU A 4 3.80 10.78 -15.82
C LEU A 4 3.22 9.45 -15.31
N LEU A 5 2.24 8.89 -16.04
CA LEU A 5 1.61 7.62 -15.68
C LEU A 5 2.49 6.40 -16.01
N ASN A 6 3.51 6.57 -16.86
CA ASN A 6 4.44 5.53 -17.29
C ASN A 6 5.73 5.48 -16.44
N GLN A 7 5.86 6.30 -15.40
CA GLN A 7 7.05 6.34 -14.52
C GLN A 7 6.91 5.44 -13.28
N PHE A 8 6.08 4.43 -13.30
CA PHE A 8 6.11 3.41 -12.25
C PHE A 8 7.06 2.27 -12.66
N ASP A 9 7.80 1.79 -11.72
CA ASP A 9 8.57 0.57 -11.92
C ASP A 9 7.59 -0.62 -11.90
N ALA A 10 7.50 -1.32 -13.03
CA ALA A 10 6.66 -2.52 -13.12
C ALA A 10 7.09 -3.60 -12.11
N ASP A 11 8.34 -3.58 -11.67
CA ASP A 11 8.87 -4.47 -10.66
C ASP A 11 8.37 -4.17 -9.24
N ASP A 12 7.80 -3.00 -9.00
CA ASP A 12 7.17 -2.60 -7.74
C ASP A 12 5.67 -2.95 -7.64
N VAL A 13 5.08 -3.49 -8.71
CA VAL A 13 3.66 -3.88 -8.73
C VAL A 13 3.51 -5.38 -8.58
N PHE A 14 2.71 -5.80 -7.59
CA PHE A 14 2.40 -7.21 -7.37
C PHE A 14 1.64 -7.77 -8.57
N ASP A 15 2.20 -8.79 -9.19
CA ASP A 15 1.69 -9.40 -10.42
C ASP A 15 1.09 -10.77 -10.11
N SER A 16 -0.22 -10.83 -10.05
CA SER A 16 -0.99 -12.08 -9.98
C SER A 16 -2.43 -11.84 -10.44
N ASP A 17 -3.10 -12.91 -10.82
CA ASP A 17 -4.52 -12.89 -11.16
C ASP A 17 -5.37 -12.29 -10.04
N TYR A 18 -6.52 -11.74 -10.43
CA TYR A 18 -7.51 -11.20 -9.51
C TYR A 18 -8.49 -12.30 -9.10
N SER A 19 -8.56 -12.56 -7.79
CA SER A 19 -9.50 -13.56 -7.27
C SER A 19 -10.95 -13.06 -7.35
N SER A 20 -11.92 -13.98 -7.33
CA SER A 20 -13.35 -13.66 -7.23
C SER A 20 -13.67 -12.79 -6.02
N ILE A 21 -13.01 -13.04 -4.87
CA ILE A 21 -13.13 -12.21 -3.67
C ILE A 21 -12.62 -10.78 -3.93
N TYR A 22 -11.53 -10.64 -4.69
CA TYR A 22 -11.04 -9.32 -5.07
C TYR A 22 -12.06 -8.58 -5.93
N MET A 23 -12.63 -9.25 -6.92
CA MET A 23 -13.60 -8.70 -7.88
C MET A 23 -15.03 -8.59 -7.32
N SER A 24 -15.28 -9.05 -6.07
CA SER A 24 -16.60 -8.89 -5.44
C SER A 24 -16.91 -7.47 -4.96
N ARG A 25 -15.94 -6.55 -5.03
CA ARG A 25 -16.07 -5.15 -4.55
C ARG A 25 -15.39 -4.19 -5.50
N ASN A 26 -15.88 -2.96 -5.54
CA ASN A 26 -15.10 -1.87 -6.13
C ASN A 26 -13.80 -1.69 -5.34
N ARG A 27 -12.66 -1.87 -5.99
CA ARG A 27 -11.31 -1.74 -5.41
C ARG A 27 -10.64 -0.43 -5.76
N LYS A 28 -11.37 0.48 -6.40
CA LYS A 28 -10.84 1.75 -6.87
C LYS A 28 -11.42 2.93 -6.11
N LYS A 29 -10.56 3.87 -5.80
CA LYS A 29 -10.87 5.20 -5.31
C LYS A 29 -10.40 6.25 -6.33
N SER A 30 -11.05 7.41 -6.33
CA SER A 30 -10.57 8.57 -7.09
C SER A 30 -9.45 9.28 -6.32
N TRP A 31 -8.77 10.22 -7.01
CA TRP A 31 -7.69 11.02 -6.41
C TRP A 31 -8.15 11.88 -5.22
N ASN A 32 -9.42 12.22 -5.15
CA ASN A 32 -10.00 13.09 -4.12
C ASN A 32 -10.67 12.32 -2.98
N GLU A 33 -10.59 11.00 -2.98
CA GLU A 33 -11.15 10.15 -1.93
C GLU A 33 -10.05 9.61 -1.02
N GLN A 34 -10.42 9.30 0.22
CA GLN A 34 -9.53 8.58 1.13
C GLN A 34 -9.24 7.19 0.57
N SER A 35 -7.98 6.77 0.68
CA SER A 35 -7.58 5.42 0.32
C SER A 35 -8.35 4.37 1.13
N PHE A 36 -8.44 3.17 0.56
CA PHE A 36 -8.79 2.00 1.36
C PHE A 36 -7.72 1.74 2.42
N THR A 37 -8.11 1.01 3.46
CA THR A 37 -7.14 0.46 4.43
C THR A 37 -6.07 -0.33 3.69
N ILE A 38 -4.81 -0.01 3.95
CA ILE A 38 -3.67 -0.74 3.40
C ILE A 38 -3.55 -2.07 4.14
N GLN A 39 -3.66 -3.16 3.42
CA GLN A 39 -3.54 -4.51 3.95
C GLN A 39 -2.10 -5.01 3.80
N ALA A 40 -1.70 -5.91 4.68
CA ALA A 40 -0.37 -6.52 4.71
C ALA A 40 -0.20 -7.60 3.61
N SER A 41 -0.65 -7.31 2.39
CA SER A 41 -0.58 -8.24 1.25
C SER A 41 -0.69 -7.52 -0.09
N GLY A 42 0.24 -7.77 -0.99
CA GLY A 42 0.20 -7.27 -2.36
C GLY A 42 -1.01 -7.78 -3.15
N ARG A 43 -1.48 -8.99 -2.85
CA ARG A 43 -2.67 -9.56 -3.49
C ARG A 43 -3.93 -8.74 -3.25
N GLN A 44 -4.01 -8.04 -2.12
CA GLN A 44 -5.16 -7.23 -1.71
C GLN A 44 -4.95 -5.72 -1.95
N ALA A 45 -3.82 -5.32 -2.50
CA ALA A 45 -3.54 -3.91 -2.77
C ALA A 45 -4.65 -3.31 -3.67
N PRO A 46 -5.18 -2.12 -3.33
CA PRO A 46 -6.22 -1.45 -4.10
C PRO A 46 -5.80 -1.15 -5.54
N GLN A 47 -6.77 -0.80 -6.38
CA GLN A 47 -6.50 -0.30 -7.72
C GLN A 47 -5.95 1.13 -7.69
N HIS A 48 -5.01 1.40 -8.59
CA HIS A 48 -4.44 2.73 -8.73
C HIS A 48 -5.48 3.73 -9.27
N PRO A 49 -5.56 4.96 -8.73
CA PRO A 49 -6.55 5.95 -9.12
C PRO A 49 -6.53 6.37 -10.60
N ALA A 50 -5.40 6.21 -11.28
CA ALA A 50 -5.28 6.59 -12.70
C ALA A 50 -6.04 5.66 -13.66
N GLY A 51 -6.43 4.43 -13.23
CA GLY A 51 -7.22 3.54 -14.06
C GLY A 51 -8.67 4.04 -14.23
N GLU A 52 -9.42 3.42 -15.13
CA GLU A 52 -10.85 3.70 -15.30
C GLU A 52 -11.67 3.16 -14.09
N PRO A 53 -12.85 3.75 -13.78
CA PRO A 53 -13.72 3.22 -12.75
C PRO A 53 -14.12 1.78 -13.02
N MET A 54 -14.17 0.95 -11.97
CA MET A 54 -14.74 -0.40 -12.11
C MET A 54 -16.24 -0.33 -12.36
N ILE A 55 -16.74 -1.28 -13.14
CA ILE A 55 -18.17 -1.39 -13.50
C ILE A 55 -18.77 -2.52 -12.67
N LYS A 56 -19.91 -2.24 -12.03
CA LYS A 56 -20.68 -3.28 -11.35
C LYS A 56 -21.51 -4.06 -12.35
N VAL A 57 -21.23 -5.35 -12.50
CA VAL A 57 -21.89 -6.24 -13.47
C VAL A 57 -22.83 -7.27 -12.81
N GLY A 58 -22.81 -7.35 -11.48
CA GLY A 58 -23.67 -8.26 -10.71
C GLY A 58 -23.73 -7.87 -9.23
N PRO A 59 -24.50 -8.60 -8.40
CA PRO A 59 -24.68 -8.30 -6.97
C PRO A 59 -23.35 -8.16 -6.23
N ASP A 60 -22.44 -9.12 -6.44
CA ASP A 60 -21.11 -9.16 -5.82
C ASP A 60 -20.02 -9.35 -6.88
N HIS A 61 -20.18 -8.68 -8.03
CA HIS A 61 -19.22 -8.78 -9.10
C HIS A 61 -18.99 -7.43 -9.79
N TRP A 62 -17.69 -7.08 -9.91
CA TRP A 62 -17.20 -5.89 -10.55
C TRP A 62 -16.19 -6.29 -11.62
N GLU A 63 -16.10 -5.53 -12.68
CA GLU A 63 -15.13 -5.71 -13.74
C GLU A 63 -14.30 -4.46 -13.95
N PHE A 64 -13.07 -4.64 -14.41
CA PHE A 64 -12.25 -3.53 -14.86
C PHE A 64 -12.78 -3.00 -16.19
N SER A 65 -12.70 -1.68 -16.34
CA SER A 65 -12.94 -1.01 -17.62
C SER A 65 -11.68 -0.27 -18.05
N GLY A 66 -11.51 -0.11 -19.38
CA GLY A 66 -10.35 0.56 -19.94
C GLY A 66 -9.05 -0.25 -19.89
N ASP A 67 -7.99 0.31 -20.44
CA ASP A 67 -6.72 -0.37 -20.71
C ASP A 67 -5.69 -0.22 -19.58
N PHE A 68 -5.95 0.63 -18.59
CA PHE A 68 -5.00 0.92 -17.53
C PHE A 68 -5.53 0.52 -16.17
N ASN A 69 -5.30 -0.72 -15.81
CA ASN A 69 -5.69 -1.27 -14.50
C ASN A 69 -4.51 -1.96 -13.85
N ARG A 70 -3.98 -1.36 -12.78
CA ARG A 70 -2.94 -1.97 -11.95
C ARG A 70 -3.27 -1.81 -10.47
N ARG A 71 -2.73 -2.69 -9.65
CA ARG A 71 -2.69 -2.48 -8.20
C ARG A 71 -1.81 -1.27 -7.85
N LEU A 72 -2.03 -0.68 -6.69
CA LEU A 72 -1.05 0.23 -6.09
C LEU A 72 0.28 -0.52 -5.96
N SER A 73 1.38 0.12 -6.31
CA SER A 73 2.73 -0.42 -6.11
C SER A 73 3.11 -0.40 -4.62
N VAL A 74 4.22 -1.03 -4.28
CA VAL A 74 4.83 -0.91 -2.95
C VAL A 74 5.06 0.56 -2.62
N ARG A 75 5.63 1.33 -3.55
CA ARG A 75 5.89 2.77 -3.34
C ARG A 75 4.61 3.60 -3.20
N ASP A 76 3.57 3.31 -3.97
CA ASP A 76 2.26 3.98 -3.82
C ASP A 76 1.67 3.74 -2.42
N THR A 77 1.70 2.48 -1.95
CA THR A 77 1.18 2.13 -0.61
C THR A 77 2.03 2.71 0.52
N ALA A 78 3.34 2.76 0.36
CA ALA A 78 4.26 3.39 1.30
C ALA A 78 3.96 4.89 1.46
N ARG A 79 3.76 5.60 0.34
CA ARG A 79 3.39 7.03 0.35
C ARG A 79 2.04 7.29 1.02
N ILE A 80 1.04 6.41 0.82
CA ILE A 80 -0.25 6.49 1.52
C ILE A 80 -0.06 6.32 3.03
N GLN A 81 0.83 5.44 3.47
CA GLN A 81 1.23 5.26 4.87
C GLN A 81 2.26 6.31 5.35
N THR A 82 2.51 7.32 4.52
CA THR A 82 3.41 8.46 4.82
C THR A 82 4.86 8.07 5.08
N PHE A 83 5.33 6.94 4.56
CA PHE A 83 6.76 6.63 4.52
C PHE A 83 7.49 7.58 3.58
N PRO A 84 8.68 8.05 3.93
CA PRO A 84 9.49 8.85 3.03
C PRO A 84 10.00 8.02 1.84
N ASP A 85 10.21 8.66 0.69
CA ASP A 85 10.62 7.97 -0.54
C ASP A 85 12.00 7.29 -0.46
N TRP A 86 12.85 7.72 0.47
CA TRP A 86 14.16 7.11 0.71
C TRP A 86 14.12 5.87 1.60
N TYR A 87 12.96 5.53 2.16
CA TYR A 87 12.86 4.37 3.05
C TYR A 87 12.92 3.08 2.23
N ASP A 88 13.86 2.22 2.59
CA ASP A 88 14.06 0.92 1.97
C ASP A 88 13.38 -0.18 2.78
N PHE A 89 12.53 -0.95 2.11
CA PHE A 89 11.86 -2.11 2.69
C PHE A 89 12.70 -3.36 2.44
N SER A 90 12.74 -4.26 3.43
CA SER A 90 13.42 -5.54 3.28
C SER A 90 12.77 -6.41 2.20
N ASP A 91 13.60 -7.07 1.42
CA ASP A 91 13.17 -8.01 0.37
C ASP A 91 12.73 -9.38 0.93
N GLY A 92 12.84 -9.58 2.23
CA GLY A 92 12.53 -10.86 2.88
C GLY A 92 13.58 -11.94 2.57
N GLU A 93 14.79 -11.54 2.17
CA GLU A 93 15.92 -12.46 2.04
C GLU A 93 16.30 -13.00 3.43
N ASP A 94 16.42 -14.33 3.51
CA ASP A 94 16.97 -15.07 4.63
C ASP A 94 18.15 -15.87 4.10
N ASP A 95 19.15 -16.14 4.93
CA ASP A 95 20.33 -16.98 4.62
C ASP A 95 19.97 -18.34 4.00
N ARG A 96 18.73 -18.78 4.15
CA ARG A 96 18.17 -20.03 3.60
C ARG A 96 17.56 -19.90 2.20
N VAL A 97 17.25 -18.68 1.73
CA VAL A 97 16.58 -18.42 0.46
C VAL A 97 17.45 -17.56 -0.42
N LYS A 98 18.22 -18.18 -1.30
CA LYS A 98 19.18 -17.49 -2.17
C LYS A 98 18.57 -16.76 -3.37
N VAL A 99 17.34 -17.06 -3.75
CA VAL A 99 16.61 -16.40 -4.84
C VAL A 99 15.14 -16.22 -4.44
N VAL A 100 14.75 -14.99 -4.26
CA VAL A 100 13.38 -14.62 -3.91
C VAL A 100 12.62 -14.24 -5.18
N SER A 101 11.46 -14.85 -5.43
CA SER A 101 10.64 -14.44 -6.56
C SER A 101 10.13 -13.00 -6.37
N LYS A 102 9.90 -12.28 -7.49
CA LYS A 102 9.33 -10.92 -7.47
C LYS A 102 8.13 -10.79 -6.53
N ASN A 103 7.14 -11.66 -6.69
CA ASN A 103 5.92 -11.59 -5.87
C ASN A 103 6.15 -11.91 -4.39
N HIS A 104 7.13 -12.75 -4.06
CA HIS A 104 7.50 -12.99 -2.66
C HIS A 104 8.11 -11.72 -2.05
N ARG A 105 9.11 -11.15 -2.70
CA ARG A 105 9.74 -9.88 -2.30
C ARG A 105 8.69 -8.79 -2.07
N LEU A 106 7.86 -8.54 -3.08
CA LEU A 106 6.82 -7.52 -2.99
C LEU A 106 5.84 -7.79 -1.84
N ASN A 107 5.44 -9.05 -1.62
CA ASN A 107 4.51 -9.38 -0.54
C ASN A 107 5.13 -9.12 0.84
N GLU A 108 6.42 -9.37 1.03
CA GLU A 108 7.12 -9.03 2.28
C GLU A 108 7.18 -7.50 2.49
N GLN A 109 7.40 -6.72 1.44
CA GLN A 109 7.35 -5.26 1.50
C GLN A 109 5.95 -4.73 1.80
N TYR A 110 4.89 -5.27 1.16
CA TYR A 110 3.50 -4.93 1.50
C TYR A 110 3.14 -5.30 2.95
N LYS A 111 3.68 -6.39 3.49
CA LYS A 111 3.49 -6.76 4.90
C LYS A 111 4.10 -5.72 5.85
N GLN A 112 5.31 -5.27 5.58
CA GLN A 112 5.96 -4.24 6.38
C GLN A 112 5.11 -2.96 6.40
N ILE A 113 4.64 -2.51 5.23
CA ILE A 113 3.84 -1.31 5.11
C ILE A 113 2.47 -1.48 5.79
N GLY A 114 1.77 -2.58 5.52
CA GLY A 114 0.41 -2.80 6.03
C GLY A 114 0.33 -3.05 7.53
N ASN A 115 1.42 -3.53 8.14
CA ASN A 115 1.54 -3.71 9.59
C ASN A 115 2.04 -2.47 10.33
N ALA A 116 2.50 -1.46 9.60
CA ALA A 116 3.00 -0.23 10.20
C ALA A 116 1.88 0.74 10.56
N VAL A 117 2.12 1.54 11.60
CA VAL A 117 1.35 2.76 11.85
C VAL A 117 1.83 3.83 10.87
N PRO A 118 0.93 4.60 10.21
CA PRO A 118 1.35 5.70 9.35
C PRO A 118 2.30 6.67 10.07
N VAL A 119 3.42 7.00 9.42
CA VAL A 119 4.52 7.74 10.07
C VAL A 119 4.06 9.06 10.66
N TYR A 120 3.29 9.86 9.90
CA TYR A 120 2.77 11.13 10.39
C TYR A 120 1.73 10.97 11.50
N LEU A 121 0.97 9.88 11.50
CA LEU A 121 0.04 9.59 12.59
C LEU A 121 0.79 9.29 13.87
N ALA A 122 1.82 8.44 13.81
CA ALA A 122 2.68 8.14 14.95
C ALA A 122 3.34 9.40 15.51
N GLU A 123 3.85 10.28 14.65
CA GLU A 123 4.40 11.57 15.06
C GLU A 123 3.36 12.46 15.77
N LYS A 124 2.16 12.59 15.21
CA LYS A 124 1.09 13.42 15.78
C LYS A 124 0.61 12.90 17.13
N ILE A 125 0.56 11.59 17.32
CA ILE A 125 0.20 10.98 18.61
C ILE A 125 1.37 11.08 19.61
N GLY A 126 2.60 10.85 19.15
CA GLY A 126 3.78 10.85 20.02
C GLY A 126 4.14 12.24 20.57
N ARG A 127 4.00 13.29 19.78
CA ARG A 127 4.35 14.67 20.22
C ARG A 127 3.67 15.11 21.51
N PRO A 128 2.34 15.01 21.68
CA PRO A 128 1.68 15.36 22.94
C PRO A 128 2.16 14.52 24.12
N ILE A 129 2.40 13.22 23.90
CA ILE A 129 2.91 12.30 24.94
C ILE A 129 4.29 12.75 25.41
N ILE A 130 5.21 12.99 24.46
CA ILE A 130 6.56 13.47 24.77
C ILE A 130 6.49 14.82 25.50
N SER A 131 5.66 15.75 25.03
CA SER A 131 5.50 17.05 25.68
C SER A 131 4.98 16.92 27.11
N PHE A 132 4.05 16.01 27.36
CA PHE A 132 3.55 15.73 28.70
C PHE A 132 4.64 15.15 29.61
N LEU A 133 5.39 14.16 29.14
CA LEU A 133 6.48 13.54 29.91
C LEU A 133 7.62 14.51 30.23
N LEU A 134 7.92 15.44 29.31
CA LEU A 134 8.94 16.48 29.57
C LEU A 134 8.55 17.46 30.69
N VAL A 135 7.25 17.66 30.92
CA VAL A 135 6.73 18.53 32.02
C VAL A 135 6.54 17.72 33.31
N HIS A 136 6.48 16.40 33.22
CA HIS A 136 6.29 15.49 34.35
C HIS A 136 7.42 14.44 34.40
N PRO A 137 8.68 14.84 34.63
CA PRO A 137 9.82 13.94 34.63
C PRO A 137 9.74 12.84 35.70
N GLU A 138 8.98 13.06 36.75
CA GLU A 138 8.71 12.09 37.82
C GLU A 138 7.97 10.83 37.34
N LEU A 139 7.43 10.83 36.14
CA LEU A 139 6.74 9.64 35.51
C LEU A 139 7.69 8.76 34.69
N LEU A 140 8.98 9.13 34.62
CA LEU A 140 9.97 8.39 33.83
C LEU A 140 10.85 7.48 34.70
N ASP A 141 10.68 7.47 36.00
CA ASP A 141 11.30 6.59 37.01
C ASP A 141 10.37 5.36 37.22
#